data_f9d164b365a2c783b68ee070fca86098
#
_entry.id   f9d164b365a2c783b68ee070fca86098
#
_cell.length_a   1.000
_cell.length_b   1.000
_cell.length_c   1.000
_cell.angle_alpha   90.00
_cell.angle_beta   90.00
_cell.angle_gamma   90.00
#
_symmetry.space_group_name_H-M   'P 1'
#
loop_
_entity.id
_entity.type
_entity.pdbx_description
1 polymer ?
#
loop_
_entity_poly.entity_id
_entity_poly.type
_entity_poly.pdbx_seq_one_letter_code
_entity_poly.pdbx_strand_id
1 'polypeptide(L)'
;MNEDIKIVHLKSKQQRLQTWIAMFNGEIVGHIYMDIEDEQRIKFLDAWVHEDYRRRGIFRALWETRWNFCKKYYEGWLVYAW
;
A
#
# COMPACT_ATOMS: atom_id res chain seq x y z
N MET A 1 14.12 -5.95 6.31
CA MET A 1 13.12 -6.66 5.50
C MET A 1 13.80 -7.83 4.81
N ASN A 2 13.12 -8.94 4.67
CA ASN A 2 13.63 -10.08 3.93
C ASN A 2 13.74 -9.69 2.44
N GLU A 3 14.94 -9.88 1.86
CA GLU A 3 15.19 -9.51 0.47
C GLU A 3 14.36 -10.31 -0.54
N ASP A 4 13.77 -11.43 -0.12
CA ASP A 4 12.88 -12.23 -0.97
C ASP A 4 11.47 -11.66 -1.07
N ILE A 5 11.15 -10.63 -0.29
CA ILE A 5 9.84 -9.97 -0.33
C ILE A 5 9.87 -8.87 -1.38
N LYS A 6 8.91 -8.91 -2.29
CA LYS A 6 8.75 -7.87 -3.32
C LYS A 6 7.46 -7.12 -3.09
N ILE A 7 7.53 -5.80 -3.18
CA ILE A 7 6.35 -4.94 -3.12
C ILE A 7 6.00 -4.56 -4.56
N VAL A 8 4.77 -4.85 -4.96
CA VAL A 8 4.28 -4.60 -6.32
C VAL A 8 3.10 -3.65 -6.26
N HIS A 9 3.15 -2.59 -7.06
CA HIS A 9 2.04 -1.66 -7.23
C HIS A 9 1.14 -2.21 -8.33
N LEU A 10 -0.06 -2.62 -7.98
CA LEU A 10 -1.02 -3.13 -8.95
C LEU A 10 -1.72 -1.96 -9.65
N LYS A 11 -1.64 -1.95 -10.96
CA LYS A 11 -2.36 -0.95 -11.75
C LYS A 11 -3.79 -1.42 -11.96
N SER A 12 -4.74 -0.59 -11.55
CA SER A 12 -6.15 -0.86 -11.73
C SER A 12 -6.70 0.01 -12.86
N LYS A 13 -7.74 -0.48 -13.55
CA LYS A 13 -8.49 0.33 -14.49
C LYS A 13 -9.20 1.49 -13.78
N GLN A 14 -9.52 1.31 -12.52
CA GLN A 14 -10.02 2.37 -11.67
C GLN A 14 -8.84 3.06 -11.01
N GLN A 15 -8.43 4.20 -11.57
CA GLN A 15 -7.30 4.96 -11.04
C GLN A 15 -7.53 5.46 -9.62
N ARG A 16 -8.78 5.45 -9.18
CA ARG A 16 -9.16 5.89 -7.85
C ARG A 16 -8.61 4.99 -6.75
N LEU A 17 -8.68 3.66 -6.94
CA LEU A 17 -8.21 2.70 -5.95
C LEU A 17 -6.79 2.27 -6.28
N GLN A 18 -5.87 2.53 -5.39
CA GLN A 18 -4.47 2.15 -5.53
C GLN A 18 -4.17 1.00 -4.58
N THR A 19 -3.51 -0.03 -5.08
CA THR A 19 -3.22 -1.25 -4.32
C THR A 19 -1.75 -1.61 -4.45
N TRP A 20 -1.13 -1.94 -3.33
CA TRP A 20 0.21 -2.53 -3.30
C TRP A 20 0.12 -3.89 -2.63
N ILE A 21 0.83 -4.85 -3.18
CA ILE A 21 0.91 -6.18 -2.60
C ILE A 21 2.34 -6.52 -2.26
N ALA A 22 2.51 -7.34 -1.22
CA ALA A 22 3.78 -7.94 -0.87
C ALA A 22 3.75 -9.38 -1.34
N MET A 23 4.76 -9.79 -2.08
CA MET A 23 4.85 -11.16 -2.61
C MET A 23 6.10 -11.86 -2.10
N PHE A 24 5.94 -13.13 -1.80
CA PHE A 24 7.02 -14.01 -1.40
C PHE A 24 6.83 -15.36 -2.08
N ASN A 25 7.84 -15.79 -2.86
CA ASN A 25 7.80 -17.05 -3.59
C ASN A 25 6.50 -17.22 -4.43
N GLY A 26 6.06 -16.13 -5.09
CA GLY A 26 4.87 -16.18 -5.93
C GLY A 26 3.55 -16.11 -5.19
N GLU A 27 3.57 -15.99 -3.87
CA GLU A 27 2.36 -15.87 -3.06
C GLU A 27 2.18 -14.45 -2.55
N ILE A 28 0.92 -14.01 -2.48
CA ILE A 28 0.60 -12.72 -1.88
C ILE A 28 0.56 -12.90 -0.36
N VAL A 29 1.47 -12.22 0.34
CA VAL A 29 1.58 -12.33 1.79
C VAL A 29 1.17 -11.04 2.51
N GLY A 30 0.79 -10.02 1.77
CA GLY A 30 0.28 -8.77 2.34
C GLY A 30 -0.26 -7.85 1.28
N HIS A 31 -1.07 -6.88 1.71
CA HIS A 31 -1.58 -5.85 0.81
C HIS A 31 -1.89 -4.58 1.58
N ILE A 32 -1.98 -3.48 0.86
CA ILE A 32 -2.38 -2.19 1.40
C ILE A 32 -3.06 -1.39 0.30
N TYR A 33 -4.09 -0.62 0.67
CA TYR A 33 -4.89 0.14 -0.28
C TYR A 33 -4.93 1.61 0.07
N MET A 34 -5.25 2.42 -0.94
CA MET A 34 -5.68 3.79 -0.72
C MET A 34 -6.72 4.19 -1.77
N ASP A 35 -7.66 5.03 -1.38
CA ASP A 35 -8.72 5.54 -2.22
C ASP A 35 -8.44 7.02 -2.52
N ILE A 36 -8.30 7.35 -3.79
CA ILE A 36 -8.11 8.73 -4.23
C ILE A 36 -9.50 9.31 -4.44
N GLU A 37 -9.96 10.06 -3.46
CA GLU A 37 -11.28 10.68 -3.49
C GLU A 37 -11.24 12.00 -4.26
N ASP A 38 -12.42 12.52 -4.59
CA ASP A 38 -12.54 13.85 -5.14
C ASP A 38 -12.17 14.92 -4.10
N GLU A 39 -12.00 16.17 -4.56
CA GLU A 39 -11.75 17.33 -3.70
C GLU A 39 -10.40 17.28 -2.98
N GLN A 40 -9.43 16.63 -3.61
CA GLN A 40 -8.05 16.57 -3.11
C GLN A 40 -7.96 15.86 -1.75
N ARG A 41 -8.70 14.77 -1.62
CA ARG A 41 -8.66 13.93 -0.42
C ARG A 41 -8.25 12.51 -0.75
N ILE A 42 -7.45 11.92 0.11
CA ILE A 42 -7.00 10.54 0.01
C ILE A 42 -7.33 9.82 1.31
N LYS A 43 -8.00 8.69 1.18
CA LYS A 43 -8.34 7.84 2.31
C LYS A 43 -7.46 6.61 2.29
N PHE A 44 -6.70 6.41 3.36
CA PHE A 44 -5.94 5.19 3.55
C PHE A 44 -6.88 4.09 4.01
N LEU A 45 -6.88 2.99 3.27
CA LEU A 45 -7.75 1.86 3.52
C LEU A 45 -6.98 0.71 4.18
N ASP A 46 -7.61 -0.44 4.24
CA ASP A 46 -7.11 -1.62 4.93
C ASP A 46 -5.70 -2.00 4.55
N ALA A 47 -5.00 -2.54 5.52
CA ALA A 47 -3.72 -3.19 5.34
C ALA A 47 -3.80 -4.57 5.98
N TRP A 48 -3.15 -5.54 5.34
CA TRP A 48 -3.14 -6.92 5.82
C TRP A 48 -1.79 -7.55 5.55
N VAL A 49 -1.30 -8.32 6.50
CA VAL A 49 -0.13 -9.15 6.34
C VAL A 49 -0.47 -10.55 6.85
N HIS A 50 -0.15 -11.55 6.04
CA HIS A 50 -0.38 -12.94 6.38
C HIS A 50 0.25 -13.26 7.74
N GLU A 51 -0.46 -14.00 8.57
CA GLU A 51 -0.09 -14.30 9.95
C GLU A 51 1.35 -14.82 10.09
N ASP A 52 1.74 -15.73 9.19
CA ASP A 52 3.07 -16.36 9.24
C ASP A 52 4.20 -15.40 8.83
N TYR A 53 3.85 -14.24 8.30
CA TYR A 53 4.82 -13.25 7.81
C TYR A 53 4.83 -11.95 8.60
N ARG A 54 4.11 -11.92 9.72
CA ARG A 54 4.08 -10.74 10.60
C ARG A 54 5.40 -10.59 11.33
N ARG A 55 5.68 -9.37 11.80
CA ARG A 55 6.90 -9.00 12.55
C ARG A 55 8.17 -9.10 11.70
N ARG A 56 8.04 -9.04 10.38
CA ARG A 56 9.17 -9.06 9.45
C ARG A 56 9.34 -7.73 8.71
N GLY A 57 8.62 -6.69 9.14
CA GLY A 57 8.69 -5.38 8.51
C GLY A 57 7.89 -5.24 7.23
N ILE A 58 7.05 -6.21 6.88
CA ILE A 58 6.26 -6.16 5.64
C ILE A 58 5.21 -5.06 5.69
N PHE A 59 4.47 -4.97 6.80
CA PHE A 59 3.48 -3.91 6.99
C PHE A 59 4.13 -2.54 6.85
N ARG A 60 5.27 -2.34 7.50
CA ARG A 60 5.99 -1.08 7.44
C ARG A 60 6.43 -0.75 6.01
N ALA A 61 6.96 -1.74 5.30
CA ALA A 61 7.40 -1.56 3.92
C ALA A 61 6.22 -1.17 3.01
N LEU A 62 5.07 -1.82 3.16
CA LEU A 62 3.85 -1.49 2.44
C LEU A 62 3.39 -0.08 2.76
N TRP A 63 3.37 0.27 4.05
CA TRP A 63 2.95 1.59 4.50
C TRP A 63 3.84 2.70 3.95
N GLU A 64 5.15 2.50 4.03
CA GLU A 64 6.12 3.48 3.53
C GLU A 64 6.02 3.63 2.02
N THR A 65 5.82 2.53 1.29
CA THR A 65 5.65 2.57 -0.16
C THR A 65 4.42 3.39 -0.55
N ARG A 66 3.28 3.15 0.12
CA ARG A 66 2.06 3.92 -0.09
C ARG A 66 2.27 5.40 0.24
N TRP A 67 2.91 5.67 1.37
CA TRP A 67 3.16 7.05 1.81
C TRP A 67 4.07 7.79 0.84
N ASN A 68 5.13 7.14 0.37
CA ASN A 68 6.06 7.75 -0.59
C ASN A 68 5.37 8.06 -1.92
N PHE A 69 4.52 7.17 -2.38
CA PHE A 69 3.69 7.41 -3.57
C PHE A 69 2.80 8.63 -3.36
N CYS A 70 2.16 8.70 -2.21
CA CYS A 70 1.27 9.80 -1.86
C CYS A 70 2.01 11.13 -1.84
N LYS A 71 3.20 11.17 -1.23
CA LYS A 71 4.01 12.39 -1.18
C LYS A 71 4.46 12.83 -2.57
N LYS A 72 4.77 11.88 -3.44
CA LYS A 72 5.30 12.17 -4.77
C LYS A 72 4.24 12.75 -5.70
N TYR A 73 3.02 12.20 -5.67
CA TYR A 73 2.00 12.52 -6.66
C TYR A 73 0.85 13.37 -6.12
N TYR A 74 0.69 13.46 -4.82
CA TYR A 74 -0.47 14.11 -4.19
C TYR A 74 -0.05 15.06 -3.06
N GLU A 75 1.06 15.77 -3.27
CA GLU A 75 1.54 16.74 -2.30
C GLU A 75 0.46 17.79 -2.06
N GLY A 76 0.21 18.09 -0.77
CA GLY A 76 -0.79 19.10 -0.38
C GLY A 76 -2.21 18.56 -0.27
N TRP A 77 -2.44 17.30 -0.64
CA TRP A 77 -3.75 16.69 -0.49
C TRP A 77 -3.98 16.25 0.96
N LEU A 78 -5.24 16.30 1.39
CA LEU A 78 -5.61 15.79 2.71
C LEU A 78 -5.55 14.26 2.70
N VAL A 79 -4.81 13.70 3.65
CA VAL A 79 -4.71 12.24 3.81
C VAL A 79 -5.30 11.87 5.16
N TYR A 80 -6.20 10.90 5.15
CA TYR A 80 -6.84 10.45 6.39
C TYR A 80 -7.10 8.95 6.38
N ALA A 81 -7.34 8.41 7.56
CA ALA A 81 -7.67 7.00 7.75
C ALA A 81 -8.76 6.89 8.81
N TRP A 82 -9.40 5.76 8.84
CA TRP A 82 -10.36 5.45 9.90
C TRP A 82 -9.68 5.20 11.23
#